data_6074edea27028241bb7c3ffd81f52bbf
#
_entry.id   6074edea27028241bb7c3ffd81f52bbf
#
_cell.length_a   1.000
_cell.length_b   1.000
_cell.length_c   1.000
_cell.angle_alpha   90.00
_cell.angle_beta   90.00
_cell.angle_gamma   90.00
#
_symmetry.space_group_name_H-M   'P 1'
#
loop_
_entity.id
_entity.type
_entity.pdbx_description
1 polymer ?
#
loop_
_entity_poly.entity_id
_entity_poly.type
_entity_poly.pdbx_seq_one_letter_code
_entity_poly.pdbx_strand_id
1 'polypeptide(L)'
;MWYLDSGCSRHMTGNKSLLNEIKKVTAGVVTFGDSSKGNIIGIGNIGNEHFKIANVQLVTGLKYNLLSISQLCDNGYKVIFYPSHCSILNKDGKLVLTCPRSKNVYTCDISKHNNVCLITTQDDPWLWHRRLGHANMKLIKTISTNDRVRGIPKLNYQKDHTCEACEIGKQIRA
;
A
#
# COMPACT_ATOMS: atom_id res chain seq x y z
N MET A 1 -10.85 5.86 3.04
CA MET A 1 -10.15 5.13 4.12
C MET A 1 -10.80 3.77 4.28
N TRP A 2 -10.01 2.70 4.41
CA TRP A 2 -10.44 1.32 4.62
C TRP A 2 -10.00 0.84 6.00
N TYR A 3 -10.82 0.05 6.66
CA TYR A 3 -10.56 -0.51 8.00
C TYR A 3 -10.31 -2.00 7.87
N LEU A 4 -9.20 -2.51 8.43
CA LEU A 4 -9.00 -3.95 8.57
C LEU A 4 -9.92 -4.47 9.66
N ASP A 5 -10.71 -5.47 9.30
CA ASP A 5 -11.72 -6.04 10.18
C ASP A 5 -11.67 -7.57 10.16
N SER A 6 -11.44 -8.18 11.33
CA SER A 6 -11.49 -9.63 11.50
C SER A 6 -12.91 -10.15 11.70
N GLY A 7 -13.85 -9.27 12.06
CA GLY A 7 -15.25 -9.61 12.28
C GLY A 7 -16.10 -9.68 11.01
N CYS A 8 -15.60 -9.16 9.88
CA CYS A 8 -16.31 -9.26 8.62
C CYS A 8 -15.76 -10.40 7.74
N SER A 9 -16.65 -11.19 7.15
CA SER A 9 -16.29 -12.32 6.28
C SER A 9 -15.97 -11.89 4.84
N ARG A 10 -16.36 -10.69 4.45
CA ARG A 10 -16.18 -10.17 3.07
C ARG A 10 -15.70 -8.72 3.10
N HIS A 11 -14.91 -8.33 2.08
CA HIS A 11 -14.63 -6.93 1.81
C HIS A 11 -15.92 -6.22 1.43
N MET A 12 -16.18 -5.04 1.96
CA MET A 12 -17.40 -4.31 1.65
C MET A 12 -17.22 -2.79 1.71
N THR A 13 -17.99 -2.10 0.88
CA THR A 13 -18.05 -0.64 0.84
C THR A 13 -19.49 -0.16 0.56
N GLY A 14 -19.86 0.98 1.10
CA GLY A 14 -21.07 1.70 0.71
C GLY A 14 -20.86 2.66 -0.46
N ASN A 15 -19.61 2.88 -0.87
CA ASN A 15 -19.26 3.87 -1.89
C ASN A 15 -18.93 3.21 -3.24
N LYS A 16 -19.87 3.34 -4.19
CA LYS A 16 -19.73 2.81 -5.54
C LYS A 16 -18.51 3.36 -6.29
N SER A 17 -18.11 4.63 -6.04
CA SER A 17 -16.99 5.26 -6.76
C SER A 17 -15.63 4.64 -6.47
N LEU A 18 -15.51 3.84 -5.40
CA LEU A 18 -14.28 3.14 -5.04
C LEU A 18 -14.09 1.82 -5.80
N LEU A 19 -15.13 1.34 -6.49
CA LEU A 19 -15.14 0.04 -7.14
C LEU A 19 -14.91 0.16 -8.64
N ASN A 20 -14.06 -0.70 -9.16
CA ASN A 20 -13.88 -0.96 -10.59
C ASN A 20 -14.63 -2.24 -10.98
N GLU A 21 -14.99 -2.35 -12.27
CA GLU A 21 -15.58 -3.57 -12.86
C GLU A 21 -16.83 -4.08 -12.11
N ILE A 22 -17.74 -3.18 -11.75
CA ILE A 22 -18.91 -3.52 -10.94
C ILE A 22 -19.87 -4.40 -11.71
N LYS A 23 -20.16 -5.58 -11.15
CA LYS A 23 -21.26 -6.44 -11.57
C LYS A 23 -22.44 -6.25 -10.63
N LYS A 24 -23.60 -5.89 -11.17
CA LYS A 24 -24.83 -5.82 -10.37
C LYS A 24 -25.22 -7.23 -9.92
N VAL A 25 -25.50 -7.39 -8.64
CA VAL A 25 -26.01 -8.62 -8.07
C VAL A 25 -27.11 -8.28 -7.07
N THR A 26 -28.09 -9.15 -6.95
CA THR A 26 -29.08 -9.11 -5.87
C THR A 26 -28.76 -10.31 -4.97
N ALA A 27 -27.84 -10.13 -4.03
CA ALA A 27 -27.22 -11.26 -3.35
C ALA A 27 -27.20 -11.06 -1.82
N GLY A 28 -28.38 -11.03 -1.22
CA GLY A 28 -28.49 -11.12 0.24
C GLY A 28 -28.39 -9.79 1.00
N VAL A 29 -28.39 -9.91 2.30
CA VAL A 29 -28.44 -8.81 3.25
C VAL A 29 -27.29 -8.96 4.23
N VAL A 30 -26.61 -7.85 4.54
CA VAL A 30 -25.60 -7.76 5.60
C VAL A 30 -26.25 -7.13 6.83
N THR A 31 -26.07 -7.73 7.99
CA THR A 31 -26.46 -7.14 9.27
C THR A 31 -25.25 -6.44 9.87
N PHE A 32 -25.38 -5.17 10.20
CA PHE A 32 -24.32 -4.38 10.82
C PHE A 32 -24.28 -4.58 12.35
N GLY A 33 -23.22 -4.11 12.98
CA GLY A 33 -23.05 -4.23 14.43
C GLY A 33 -24.10 -3.49 15.27
N ASP A 34 -24.80 -2.52 14.70
CA ASP A 34 -25.94 -1.80 15.30
C ASP A 34 -27.29 -2.47 15.00
N SER A 35 -27.27 -3.70 14.49
CA SER A 35 -28.45 -4.49 14.06
C SER A 35 -29.20 -3.92 12.85
N SER A 36 -28.77 -2.82 12.27
CA SER A 36 -29.32 -2.34 11.00
C SER A 36 -28.88 -3.25 9.83
N LYS A 37 -29.60 -3.18 8.72
CA LYS A 37 -29.38 -4.06 7.56
C LYS A 37 -29.06 -3.26 6.31
N GLY A 38 -28.11 -3.78 5.50
CA GLY A 38 -27.80 -3.27 4.18
C GLY A 38 -27.94 -4.34 3.12
N ASN A 39 -28.46 -3.97 1.94
CA ASN A 39 -28.56 -4.89 0.80
C ASN A 39 -27.28 -4.90 -0.01
N ILE A 40 -26.84 -6.08 -0.43
CA ILE A 40 -25.74 -6.24 -1.38
C ILE A 40 -26.30 -5.98 -2.78
N ILE A 41 -25.87 -4.89 -3.43
CA ILE A 41 -26.38 -4.44 -4.73
C ILE A 41 -25.36 -4.57 -5.89
N GLY A 42 -24.14 -4.98 -5.55
CA GLY A 42 -23.08 -5.20 -6.53
C GLY A 42 -21.85 -5.83 -5.93
N ILE A 43 -20.98 -6.33 -6.80
CA ILE A 43 -19.64 -6.81 -6.45
C ILE A 43 -18.67 -6.19 -7.47
N GLY A 44 -17.55 -5.70 -6.99
CA GLY A 44 -16.51 -5.11 -7.81
C GLY A 44 -15.12 -5.37 -7.26
N ASN A 45 -14.14 -4.69 -7.82
CA ASN A 45 -12.75 -4.79 -7.41
C ASN A 45 -12.24 -3.41 -6.98
N ILE A 46 -11.23 -3.37 -6.12
CA ILE A 46 -10.51 -2.15 -5.74
C ILE A 46 -9.02 -2.32 -6.02
N GLY A 47 -8.33 -1.21 -6.23
CA GLY A 47 -6.89 -1.20 -6.50
C GLY A 47 -6.57 -0.87 -7.96
N ASN A 48 -5.36 -1.23 -8.38
CA ASN A 48 -4.80 -0.93 -9.69
C ASN A 48 -4.14 -2.19 -10.31
N GLU A 49 -3.37 -2.00 -11.39
CA GLU A 49 -2.66 -3.09 -12.09
C GLU A 49 -1.67 -3.86 -11.21
N HIS A 50 -1.12 -3.22 -10.18
CA HIS A 50 -0.10 -3.81 -9.30
C HIS A 50 -0.68 -4.43 -8.03
N PHE A 51 -1.87 -3.99 -7.63
CA PHE A 51 -2.54 -4.47 -6.43
C PHE A 51 -4.05 -4.44 -6.63
N LYS A 52 -4.68 -5.61 -6.66
CA LYS A 52 -6.11 -5.78 -6.88
C LYS A 52 -6.73 -6.60 -5.76
N ILE A 53 -7.67 -6.00 -5.05
CA ILE A 53 -8.56 -6.72 -4.12
C ILE A 53 -9.85 -6.99 -4.86
N ALA A 54 -10.13 -8.26 -5.07
CA ALA A 54 -11.31 -8.71 -5.79
C ALA A 54 -12.49 -9.00 -4.86
N ASN A 55 -13.67 -9.08 -5.44
CA ASN A 55 -14.90 -9.50 -4.77
C ASN A 55 -15.30 -8.61 -3.58
N VAL A 56 -15.17 -7.30 -3.75
CA VAL A 56 -15.64 -6.31 -2.78
C VAL A 56 -17.14 -6.07 -2.98
N GLN A 57 -17.93 -6.29 -1.94
CA GLN A 57 -19.37 -6.09 -1.96
C GLN A 57 -19.75 -4.62 -1.86
N LEU A 58 -20.65 -4.16 -2.71
CA LEU A 58 -21.31 -2.87 -2.59
C LEU A 58 -22.58 -3.03 -1.77
N VAL A 59 -22.58 -2.42 -0.58
CA VAL A 59 -23.65 -2.61 0.43
C VAL A 59 -24.31 -1.27 0.72
N THR A 60 -25.64 -1.22 0.61
CA THR A 60 -26.41 -0.01 0.90
C THR A 60 -26.33 0.36 2.38
N GLY A 61 -26.17 1.65 2.68
CA GLY A 61 -26.16 2.16 4.05
C GLY A 61 -24.87 1.93 4.84
N LEU A 62 -23.89 1.21 4.29
CA LEU A 62 -22.60 1.00 4.95
C LEU A 62 -21.79 2.29 5.01
N LYS A 63 -21.45 2.74 6.22
CA LYS A 63 -20.73 4.00 6.47
C LYS A 63 -19.21 3.88 6.30
N TYR A 64 -18.65 2.71 6.62
CA TYR A 64 -17.21 2.47 6.64
C TYR A 64 -16.84 1.41 5.61
N ASN A 65 -15.70 1.59 4.93
CA ASN A 65 -15.19 0.57 4.02
C ASN A 65 -14.42 -0.46 4.83
N LEU A 66 -14.73 -1.73 4.69
CA LEU A 66 -14.18 -2.82 5.49
C LEU A 66 -13.35 -3.77 4.62
N LEU A 67 -12.13 -4.05 5.07
CA LEU A 67 -11.27 -5.08 4.50
C LEU A 67 -11.28 -6.30 5.40
N SER A 68 -11.88 -7.37 4.93
CA SER A 68 -11.91 -8.65 5.61
C SER A 68 -10.52 -9.28 5.66
N ILE A 69 -10.00 -9.52 6.86
CA ILE A 69 -8.71 -10.17 7.06
C ILE A 69 -8.77 -11.61 6.55
N SER A 70 -9.86 -12.35 6.84
CA SER A 70 -10.04 -13.72 6.36
C SER A 70 -10.02 -13.79 4.83
N GLN A 71 -10.75 -12.91 4.16
CA GLN A 71 -10.79 -12.88 2.70
C GLN A 71 -9.43 -12.50 2.08
N LEU A 72 -8.65 -11.63 2.71
CA LEU A 72 -7.26 -11.37 2.30
C LEU A 72 -6.42 -12.65 2.36
N CYS A 73 -6.48 -13.37 3.47
CA CYS A 73 -5.75 -14.63 3.66
C CYS A 73 -6.20 -15.70 2.65
N ASP A 74 -7.51 -15.85 2.41
CA ASP A 74 -8.06 -16.77 1.41
C ASP A 74 -7.55 -16.47 -0.01
N ASN A 75 -7.32 -15.19 -0.32
CA ASN A 75 -6.74 -14.76 -1.58
C ASN A 75 -5.20 -14.87 -1.64
N GLY A 76 -4.58 -15.45 -0.58
CA GLY A 76 -3.15 -15.73 -0.51
C GLY A 76 -2.29 -14.55 -0.06
N TYR A 77 -2.89 -13.52 0.50
CA TYR A 77 -2.14 -12.46 1.18
C TYR A 77 -1.76 -12.89 2.60
N LYS A 78 -0.60 -12.45 3.06
CA LYS A 78 -0.16 -12.59 4.45
C LYS A 78 -0.35 -11.26 5.16
N VAL A 79 -1.06 -11.28 6.29
CA VAL A 79 -1.38 -10.08 7.08
C VAL A 79 -0.60 -10.15 8.39
N ILE A 80 0.30 -9.19 8.63
CA ILE A 80 1.17 -9.15 9.81
C ILE A 80 0.88 -7.88 10.60
N PHE A 81 0.53 -8.05 11.86
CA PHE A 81 0.24 -6.95 12.77
C PHE A 81 1.45 -6.59 13.61
N TYR A 82 1.75 -5.30 13.66
CA TYR A 82 2.74 -4.68 14.53
C TYR A 82 2.06 -3.67 15.46
N PRO A 83 2.67 -3.25 16.55
CA PRO A 83 2.09 -2.25 17.44
C PRO A 83 1.70 -0.93 16.76
N SER A 84 2.46 -0.50 15.73
CA SER A 84 2.26 0.78 15.03
C SER A 84 1.54 0.68 13.69
N HIS A 85 1.55 -0.48 13.04
CA HIS A 85 0.98 -0.68 11.72
C HIS A 85 0.66 -2.15 11.45
N CYS A 86 -0.03 -2.39 10.35
CA CYS A 86 -0.21 -3.73 9.77
C CYS A 86 0.41 -3.75 8.37
N SER A 87 1.10 -4.83 8.03
CA SER A 87 1.67 -5.09 6.71
C SER A 87 0.91 -6.20 6.00
N ILE A 88 0.55 -5.96 4.74
CA ILE A 88 -0.07 -6.95 3.86
C ILE A 88 0.93 -7.31 2.78
N LEU A 89 1.29 -8.60 2.69
CA LEU A 89 2.24 -9.12 1.72
C LEU A 89 1.52 -10.03 0.72
N ASN A 90 2.01 -10.06 -0.51
CA ASN A 90 1.52 -11.00 -1.52
C ASN A 90 2.10 -12.42 -1.32
N LYS A 91 1.76 -13.35 -2.23
CA LYS A 91 2.24 -14.75 -2.21
C LYS A 91 3.76 -14.86 -2.27
N ASP A 92 4.43 -13.91 -2.92
CA ASP A 92 5.88 -13.87 -3.07
C ASP A 92 6.58 -13.23 -1.86
N GLY A 93 5.83 -12.88 -0.81
CA GLY A 93 6.35 -12.20 0.37
C GLY A 93 6.65 -10.71 0.16
N LYS A 94 6.25 -10.14 -0.98
CA LYS A 94 6.43 -8.71 -1.26
C LYS A 94 5.37 -7.87 -0.55
N LEU A 95 5.80 -6.80 0.10
CA LEU A 95 4.90 -5.84 0.75
C LEU A 95 4.03 -5.14 -0.30
N VAL A 96 2.71 -5.20 -0.13
CA VAL A 96 1.72 -4.64 -1.04
C VAL A 96 1.03 -3.45 -0.44
N LEU A 97 0.78 -3.47 0.87
CA LEU A 97 0.05 -2.42 1.56
C LEU A 97 0.52 -2.30 3.00
N THR A 98 0.68 -1.07 3.47
CA THR A 98 0.93 -0.76 4.88
C THR A 98 -0.25 0.03 5.42
N CYS A 99 -0.81 -0.44 6.51
CA CYS A 99 -1.98 0.14 7.16
C CYS A 99 -1.59 0.66 8.55
N PRO A 100 -1.38 1.96 8.73
CA PRO A 100 -1.05 2.51 10.03
C PRO A 100 -2.14 2.25 11.06
N ARG A 101 -1.72 2.08 12.31
CA ARG A 101 -2.63 2.00 13.44
C ARG A 101 -3.05 3.41 13.86
N SER A 102 -4.34 3.64 13.92
CA SER A 102 -4.94 4.86 14.47
C SER A 102 -5.82 4.47 15.63
N LYS A 103 -5.45 4.86 16.85
CA LYS A 103 -6.12 4.41 18.08
C LYS A 103 -6.09 2.87 18.17
N ASN A 104 -7.26 2.21 18.14
CA ASN A 104 -7.41 0.76 18.24
C ASN A 104 -7.73 0.07 16.91
N VAL A 105 -7.60 0.77 15.78
CA VAL A 105 -7.90 0.23 14.44
C VAL A 105 -6.72 0.41 13.49
N TYR A 106 -6.59 -0.52 12.53
CA TYR A 106 -5.65 -0.41 11.43
C TYR A 106 -6.39 0.07 10.19
N THR A 107 -5.91 1.14 9.57
CA THR A 107 -6.60 1.78 8.44
C THR A 107 -5.68 1.88 7.23
N CYS A 108 -6.22 1.61 6.05
CA CYS A 108 -5.51 1.69 4.79
C CYS A 108 -6.11 2.79 3.91
N ASP A 109 -5.25 3.52 3.24
CA ASP A 109 -5.68 4.43 2.18
C ASP A 109 -5.29 3.83 0.82
N ILE A 110 -6.21 3.07 0.23
CA ILE A 110 -5.98 2.39 -1.05
C ILE A 110 -5.97 3.38 -2.22
N SER A 111 -6.59 4.55 -2.09
CA SER A 111 -6.63 5.56 -3.13
C SER A 111 -5.26 6.22 -3.38
N LYS A 112 -4.42 6.30 -2.37
CA LYS A 112 -3.04 6.81 -2.50
C LYS A 112 -2.08 5.84 -3.18
N HIS A 113 -2.45 4.57 -3.32
CA HIS A 113 -1.66 3.58 -4.03
C HIS A 113 -1.83 3.61 -5.56
N ASN A 114 -2.62 4.54 -6.11
CA ASN A 114 -2.57 4.89 -7.54
C ASN A 114 -1.28 5.63 -7.92
N ASN A 115 -0.60 6.24 -6.98
CA ASN A 115 0.80 6.60 -7.12
C ASN A 115 1.58 5.42 -6.56
N VAL A 116 2.35 4.76 -7.40
CA VAL A 116 3.38 3.79 -7.05
C VAL A 116 3.82 4.08 -5.62
N CYS A 117 3.44 3.23 -4.67
CA CYS A 117 4.14 3.23 -3.42
C CYS A 117 5.59 3.07 -3.83
N LEU A 118 6.35 4.12 -3.68
CA LEU A 118 7.79 4.03 -3.61
C LEU A 118 8.09 3.14 -2.40
N ILE A 119 7.86 1.83 -2.57
CA ILE A 119 8.76 0.87 -1.99
C ILE A 119 10.04 1.17 -2.80
N THR A 120 10.72 2.20 -2.37
CA THR A 120 12.13 2.30 -2.64
C THR A 120 12.65 1.01 -2.06
N THR A 121 12.90 0.04 -2.92
CA THR A 121 13.65 -1.14 -2.53
C THR A 121 14.82 -0.59 -1.75
N GLN A 122 15.17 -1.19 -0.62
CA GLN A 122 16.33 -0.72 0.15
C GLN A 122 17.57 -0.55 -0.76
N ASP A 123 17.48 -1.09 -1.96
CA ASP A 123 18.48 -1.14 -3.01
C ASP A 123 18.38 0.02 -4.04
N ASP A 124 17.48 1.02 -3.85
CA ASP A 124 17.41 2.18 -4.75
C ASP A 124 18.58 3.16 -4.48
N PRO A 125 19.53 3.32 -5.43
CA PRO A 125 20.66 4.22 -5.27
C PRO A 125 20.25 5.69 -5.11
N TRP A 126 19.13 6.11 -5.71
CA TRP A 126 18.60 7.47 -5.61
C TRP A 126 18.00 7.77 -4.25
N LEU A 127 17.44 6.75 -3.56
CA LEU A 127 17.03 6.87 -2.18
C LEU A 127 18.24 7.17 -1.29
N TRP A 128 19.32 6.40 -1.47
CA TRP A 128 20.54 6.58 -0.69
C TRP A 128 21.25 7.89 -1.01
N HIS A 129 21.20 8.34 -2.28
CA HIS A 129 21.67 9.67 -2.68
C HIS A 129 20.98 10.78 -1.86
N ARG A 130 19.64 10.73 -1.72
CA ARG A 130 18.87 11.68 -0.91
C ARG A 130 19.13 11.53 0.59
N ARG A 131 19.18 10.31 1.12
CA ARG A 131 19.43 10.02 2.54
C ARG A 131 20.82 10.47 3.00
N LEU A 132 21.80 10.42 2.13
CA LEU A 132 23.17 10.84 2.40
C LEU A 132 23.45 12.32 2.01
N GLY A 133 22.40 13.16 2.02
CA GLY A 133 22.53 14.59 1.74
C GLY A 133 22.97 14.88 0.32
N HIS A 134 22.41 14.17 -0.65
CA HIS A 134 22.74 14.27 -2.08
C HIS A 134 24.20 13.92 -2.41
N ALA A 135 24.76 12.97 -1.69
CA ALA A 135 26.14 12.50 -1.91
C ALA A 135 26.34 11.98 -3.32
N ASN A 136 27.56 12.14 -3.85
CA ASN A 136 27.90 11.69 -5.19
C ASN A 136 27.66 10.19 -5.38
N MET A 137 26.99 9.81 -6.48
CA MET A 137 26.62 8.42 -6.78
C MET A 137 27.82 7.48 -6.89
N LYS A 138 28.99 7.96 -7.38
CA LYS A 138 30.21 7.15 -7.40
C LYS A 138 30.69 6.84 -5.98
N LEU A 139 30.59 7.82 -5.07
CA LEU A 139 30.94 7.64 -3.66
C LEU A 139 29.98 6.64 -3.01
N ILE A 140 28.68 6.76 -3.25
CA ILE A 140 27.65 5.82 -2.72
C ILE A 140 27.95 4.40 -3.19
N LYS A 141 28.27 4.21 -4.46
CA LYS A 141 28.70 2.91 -5.01
C LYS A 141 29.92 2.37 -4.26
N THR A 142 30.94 3.18 -4.06
CA THR A 142 32.19 2.77 -3.39
C THR A 142 31.95 2.34 -1.92
N ILE A 143 31.15 3.09 -1.17
CA ILE A 143 30.86 2.77 0.25
C ILE A 143 29.94 1.54 0.37
N SER A 144 29.02 1.35 -0.58
CA SER A 144 28.13 0.20 -0.69
C SER A 144 28.87 -1.10 -1.05
N THR A 145 29.84 -1.03 -1.98
CA THR A 145 30.57 -2.20 -2.47
C THR A 145 31.61 -2.70 -1.47
N ASN A 146 32.22 -1.77 -0.70
CA ASN A 146 33.34 -2.05 0.19
C ASN A 146 32.94 -2.22 1.66
N ASP A 147 31.65 -2.33 1.96
CA ASP A 147 31.09 -2.49 3.33
C ASP A 147 31.62 -1.44 4.34
N ARG A 148 31.97 -0.24 3.86
CA ARG A 148 32.57 0.82 4.70
C ARG A 148 31.57 1.49 5.65
N VAL A 149 30.26 1.31 5.40
CA VAL A 149 29.18 1.88 6.24
C VAL A 149 28.14 0.81 6.52
N ARG A 150 27.88 0.57 7.80
CA ARG A 150 26.83 -0.37 8.22
C ARG A 150 25.45 0.11 7.81
N GLY A 151 24.62 -0.80 7.28
CA GLY A 151 23.22 -0.54 6.94
C GLY A 151 22.98 -0.02 5.52
N ILE A 152 24.00 0.14 4.69
CA ILE A 152 23.85 0.42 3.27
C ILE A 152 23.89 -0.93 2.52
N PRO A 153 22.84 -1.31 1.76
CA PRO A 153 22.84 -2.53 0.96
C PRO A 153 23.80 -2.41 -0.23
N LYS A 154 24.11 -3.53 -0.89
CA LYS A 154 24.85 -3.52 -2.15
C LYS A 154 23.98 -2.89 -3.24
N LEU A 155 24.36 -1.70 -3.69
CA LEU A 155 23.59 -0.92 -4.65
C LEU A 155 24.13 -1.10 -6.08
N ASN A 156 23.23 -1.41 -7.00
CA ASN A 156 23.55 -1.43 -8.42
C ASN A 156 23.14 -0.11 -9.06
N TYR A 157 24.12 0.72 -9.43
CA TYR A 157 23.90 2.07 -9.94
C TYR A 157 23.83 2.08 -11.46
N GLN A 158 22.72 2.65 -11.98
CA GLN A 158 22.61 3.08 -13.38
C GLN A 158 22.31 4.59 -13.40
N LYS A 159 23.05 5.34 -14.22
CA LYS A 159 22.82 6.78 -14.40
C LYS A 159 21.72 6.96 -15.45
N ASP A 160 20.48 7.03 -14.99
CA ASP A 160 19.28 7.16 -15.81
C ASP A 160 18.74 8.60 -15.88
N HIS A 161 19.01 9.41 -14.86
CA HIS A 161 18.60 10.82 -14.79
C HIS A 161 19.53 11.65 -13.90
N THR A 162 19.29 12.96 -13.82
CA THR A 162 19.99 13.91 -12.93
C THR A 162 19.06 14.33 -11.79
N CYS A 163 19.62 14.62 -10.62
CA CYS A 163 18.86 15.08 -9.47
C CYS A 163 18.63 16.58 -9.57
N GLU A 164 17.39 17.01 -9.67
CA GLU A 164 17.00 18.41 -9.76
C GLU A 164 17.57 19.28 -8.63
N ALA A 165 17.52 18.81 -7.37
CA ALA A 165 18.09 19.53 -6.24
C ALA A 165 19.62 19.69 -6.34
N CYS A 166 20.33 18.71 -6.91
CA CYS A 166 21.76 18.82 -7.16
C CYS A 166 22.08 19.82 -8.30
N GLU A 167 21.25 19.90 -9.31
CA GLU A 167 21.41 20.87 -10.41
C GLU A 167 21.21 22.29 -9.91
N ILE A 168 20.14 22.56 -9.17
CA ILE A 168 19.87 23.87 -8.56
C ILE A 168 21.01 24.25 -7.60
N GLY A 169 21.46 23.33 -6.74
CA GLY A 169 22.54 23.60 -5.78
C GLY A 169 23.91 23.85 -6.42
N LYS A 170 24.16 23.41 -7.66
CA LYS A 170 25.39 23.71 -8.41
C LYS A 170 25.36 25.07 -9.11
N GLN A 171 24.20 25.57 -9.47
CA GLN A 171 24.03 26.86 -10.12
C GLN A 171 24.27 28.06 -9.17
N ILE A 172 24.20 27.81 -7.83
CA ILE A 172 24.41 28.87 -6.81
C ILE A 172 25.91 29.10 -6.48
N ARG A 173 26.82 28.29 -7.05
CA ARG A 173 28.29 28.48 -6.94
C ARG A 173 28.82 29.13 -8.19
N ALA A 174 28.53 30.40 -8.38
CA ALA A 174 29.25 31.29 -9.27
C ALA A 174 30.28 32.12 -8.44
#